data_d258f1a91e8a29a1c6cb89893ab7c200
#
_entry.id   d258f1a91e8a29a1c6cb89893ab7c200
#
_cell.length_a   1.000
_cell.length_b   1.000
_cell.length_c   1.000
_cell.angle_alpha   90.00
_cell.angle_beta   90.00
_cell.angle_gamma   90.00
#
_symmetry.space_group_name_H-M   'P 1'
#
loop_
_entity.id
_entity.type
_entity.pdbx_description
1 polymer ?
#
loop_
_entity_poly.entity_id
_entity_poly.type
_entity_poly.pdbx_seq_one_letter_code
_entity_poly.pdbx_strand_id
1 'polypeptide(L)'
;MKRPLLYLSFFVLFAATFSSCGGNSGNRPQSAPEPQQLVKELNVNSPDSDQYVLMSTSQGNIKIKLYREAPLHRKNFINLVMNGFYDGQLFYRVQKDLLIQTGDYTSRDNPNNPDLGVTDVEFTVPAEIDPKARYHKRGALAAASFYRGEKSSGAHFYIVTGKKAKDNELKLSEKKVNDELVNNKFLELQTPYRQQMYRLKNAGEHDIAKKQELGKLVGKIMADARAAVKGHEFSYSAAQRNVYKNIGGLPHLDAYYTVFGEVVEGMDVVEAISQVDATSKGRPRKPVVINKITVLDGNAQ
;
A
#
# COMPACT_ATOMS: atom_id res chain seq x y z
N MET A 1 -24.04 21.68 24.41
CA MET A 1 -24.46 20.90 23.23
C MET A 1 -23.35 21.00 22.17
N LYS A 2 -22.47 19.98 22.08
CA LYS A 2 -21.34 19.93 21.13
C LYS A 2 -21.82 19.18 19.88
N ARG A 3 -21.80 19.86 18.73
CA ARG A 3 -22.16 19.29 17.42
C ARG A 3 -20.99 18.41 16.93
N PRO A 4 -21.23 17.22 16.37
CA PRO A 4 -20.17 16.43 15.73
C PRO A 4 -19.85 17.05 14.36
N LEU A 5 -18.56 17.33 14.13
CA LEU A 5 -18.01 17.76 12.85
C LEU A 5 -17.95 16.53 11.91
N LEU A 6 -18.89 16.47 10.97
CA LEU A 6 -18.80 15.54 9.82
C LEU A 6 -17.72 16.05 8.87
N TYR A 7 -16.57 15.41 8.82
CA TYR A 7 -15.61 15.62 7.73
C TYR A 7 -16.11 14.90 6.48
N LEU A 8 -16.83 15.63 5.63
CA LEU A 8 -17.17 15.21 4.28
C LEU A 8 -15.97 15.57 3.39
N SER A 9 -15.08 14.62 3.13
CA SER A 9 -13.98 14.81 2.16
C SER A 9 -14.57 14.84 0.75
N PHE A 10 -14.66 16.03 0.18
CA PHE A 10 -15.06 16.26 -1.21
C PHE A 10 -13.95 15.81 -2.16
N PHE A 11 -14.22 14.80 -2.99
CA PHE A 11 -13.44 14.53 -4.18
C PHE A 11 -13.83 15.51 -5.28
N VAL A 12 -12.94 16.44 -5.58
CA VAL A 12 -13.02 17.28 -6.78
C VAL A 12 -12.35 16.52 -7.92
N LEU A 13 -13.15 16.04 -8.86
CA LEU A 13 -12.65 15.50 -10.13
C LEU A 13 -12.27 16.67 -11.03
N PHE A 14 -10.97 16.95 -11.17
CA PHE A 14 -10.46 17.89 -12.17
C PHE A 14 -10.38 17.17 -13.53
N ALA A 15 -11.28 17.50 -14.44
CA ALA A 15 -11.15 17.15 -15.83
C ALA A 15 -10.19 18.15 -16.50
N ALA A 16 -8.95 17.73 -16.73
CA ALA A 16 -7.99 18.50 -17.52
C ALA A 16 -8.20 18.15 -19.00
N THR A 17 -8.67 19.14 -19.77
CA THR A 17 -8.66 19.10 -21.25
C THR A 17 -7.23 19.27 -21.73
N PHE A 18 -6.64 18.24 -22.32
CA PHE A 18 -5.37 18.34 -22.99
C PHE A 18 -5.55 18.95 -24.39
N SER A 19 -5.02 20.16 -24.56
CA SER A 19 -4.80 20.77 -25.86
C SER A 19 -3.47 20.26 -26.42
N SER A 20 -3.52 19.65 -27.60
CA SER A 20 -2.37 19.13 -28.33
C SER A 20 -1.57 20.30 -28.90
N CYS A 21 -0.28 20.40 -28.55
CA CYS A 21 0.73 21.12 -29.33
C CYS A 21 1.89 20.16 -29.61
N GLY A 22 2.10 19.91 -30.89
CA GLY A 22 3.21 19.10 -31.37
C GLY A 22 4.57 19.81 -31.23
N GLY A 23 5.63 19.02 -31.12
CA GLY A 23 7.01 19.51 -31.28
C GLY A 23 8.07 18.59 -30.67
N ASN A 24 8.80 17.97 -31.57
CA ASN A 24 10.21 17.58 -31.52
C ASN A 24 10.60 16.27 -30.80
N SER A 25 11.05 15.35 -31.66
CA SER A 25 11.70 14.08 -31.36
C SER A 25 13.07 14.31 -30.69
N GLY A 26 13.14 14.06 -29.38
CA GLY A 26 14.38 13.90 -28.65
C GLY A 26 14.27 12.66 -27.77
N ASN A 27 15.26 11.77 -27.81
CA ASN A 27 15.41 10.48 -27.16
C ASN A 27 14.58 10.34 -25.87
N ARG A 28 13.45 9.61 -25.96
CA ARG A 28 12.75 9.10 -24.77
C ARG A 28 13.65 8.06 -24.11
N PRO A 29 13.84 8.12 -22.80
CA PRO A 29 14.32 6.96 -22.04
C PRO A 29 13.38 5.79 -22.35
N GLN A 30 13.94 4.58 -22.52
CA GLN A 30 13.15 3.36 -22.73
C GLN A 30 12.05 3.29 -21.67
N SER A 31 10.80 3.35 -22.14
CA SER A 31 9.61 3.14 -21.30
C SER A 31 9.75 1.82 -20.57
N ALA A 32 9.32 1.79 -19.30
CA ALA A 32 9.18 0.53 -18.56
C ALA A 32 8.43 -0.47 -19.45
N PRO A 33 8.88 -1.74 -19.53
CA PRO A 33 8.31 -2.72 -20.44
C PRO A 33 6.81 -2.88 -20.18
N GLU A 34 6.02 -2.92 -21.26
CA GLU A 34 4.57 -3.11 -21.15
C GLU A 34 4.24 -4.41 -20.37
N PRO A 35 3.22 -4.39 -19.51
CA PRO A 35 2.86 -5.54 -18.66
C PRO A 35 2.58 -6.83 -19.44
N GLN A 36 2.23 -6.74 -20.71
CA GLN A 36 1.88 -7.89 -21.56
C GLN A 36 3.07 -8.63 -22.16
N GLN A 37 4.28 -8.02 -22.22
CA GLN A 37 5.48 -8.68 -22.75
C GLN A 37 6.33 -9.39 -21.68
N LEU A 38 5.96 -9.28 -20.40
CA LEU A 38 6.70 -9.82 -19.25
C LEU A 38 6.29 -11.23 -18.84
N VAL A 39 5.37 -11.87 -19.57
CA VAL A 39 4.98 -13.27 -19.29
C VAL A 39 5.91 -14.23 -20.04
N LYS A 40 7.17 -14.30 -19.67
CA LYS A 40 7.91 -15.54 -19.80
C LYS A 40 7.32 -16.48 -18.74
N GLU A 41 6.66 -17.56 -19.17
CA GLU A 41 6.12 -18.57 -18.26
C GLU A 41 7.23 -19.07 -17.34
N LEU A 42 7.19 -18.55 -16.12
CA LEU A 42 8.03 -19.04 -15.05
C LEU A 42 7.33 -20.26 -14.46
N ASN A 43 8.01 -21.38 -14.54
CA ASN A 43 7.79 -22.49 -13.61
C ASN A 43 8.16 -21.98 -12.19
N VAL A 44 7.34 -21.08 -11.67
CA VAL A 44 7.46 -20.62 -10.30
C VAL A 44 6.96 -21.78 -9.45
N ASN A 45 7.88 -22.40 -8.74
CA ASN A 45 7.62 -23.52 -7.84
C ASN A 45 6.30 -23.38 -7.12
N SER A 46 5.39 -24.30 -7.37
CA SER A 46 4.05 -24.48 -6.85
C SER A 46 3.28 -23.21 -6.42
N PRO A 47 2.12 -22.89 -6.99
CA PRO A 47 1.28 -21.78 -6.52
C PRO A 47 0.90 -21.89 -5.03
N ASP A 48 1.05 -23.08 -4.45
CA ASP A 48 0.62 -23.42 -3.09
C ASP A 48 1.73 -23.28 -2.03
N SER A 49 2.96 -22.90 -2.39
CA SER A 49 4.05 -22.68 -1.43
C SER A 49 4.44 -21.21 -1.31
N ASP A 50 4.90 -20.81 -0.13
CA ASP A 50 5.55 -19.53 0.07
C ASP A 50 6.83 -19.46 -0.78
N GLN A 51 7.16 -18.28 -1.26
CA GLN A 51 8.36 -18.03 -2.03
C GLN A 51 9.30 -17.10 -1.26
N TYR A 52 10.58 -17.21 -1.55
CA TYR A 52 11.61 -16.44 -0.88
C TYR A 52 12.42 -15.64 -1.89
N VAL A 53 12.84 -14.45 -1.48
CA VAL A 53 13.77 -13.62 -2.23
C VAL A 53 14.91 -13.17 -1.33
N LEU A 54 16.10 -13.00 -1.91
CA LEU A 54 17.25 -12.38 -1.27
C LEU A 54 17.46 -11.00 -1.86
N MET A 55 17.30 -9.97 -1.04
CA MET A 55 17.60 -8.59 -1.38
C MET A 55 19.01 -8.25 -0.87
N SER A 56 19.95 -8.07 -1.78
CA SER A 56 21.27 -7.56 -1.50
C SER A 56 21.25 -6.03 -1.53
N THR A 57 21.71 -5.39 -0.48
CA THR A 57 21.79 -3.94 -0.36
C THR A 57 23.20 -3.47 -0.06
N SER A 58 23.43 -2.15 -0.16
CA SER A 58 24.71 -1.55 0.25
C SER A 58 24.98 -1.65 1.77
N GLN A 59 23.99 -2.11 2.57
CA GLN A 59 24.10 -2.29 4.02
C GLN A 59 24.11 -3.76 4.44
N GLY A 60 23.91 -4.71 3.52
CA GLY A 60 23.83 -6.13 3.79
C GLY A 60 22.66 -6.81 3.09
N ASN A 61 22.44 -8.08 3.41
CA ASN A 61 21.42 -8.90 2.80
C ASN A 61 20.17 -9.01 3.67
N ILE A 62 19.02 -9.06 3.02
CA ILE A 62 17.70 -9.22 3.64
C ILE A 62 17.00 -10.37 2.94
N LYS A 63 16.68 -11.46 3.66
CA LYS A 63 15.88 -12.56 3.13
C LYS A 63 14.41 -12.34 3.47
N ILE A 64 13.58 -12.40 2.46
CA ILE A 64 12.15 -12.07 2.56
C ILE A 64 11.34 -13.27 2.10
N LYS A 65 10.35 -13.64 2.92
CA LYS A 65 9.30 -14.58 2.58
C LYS A 65 8.14 -13.83 1.94
N LEU A 66 7.65 -14.30 0.79
CA LEU A 66 6.47 -13.78 0.11
C LEU A 66 5.28 -14.71 0.35
N TYR A 67 4.18 -14.16 0.80
CA TYR A 67 3.01 -14.93 1.20
C TYR A 67 2.20 -15.43 0.01
N ARG A 68 1.83 -16.70 0.02
CA ARG A 68 0.93 -17.32 -0.97
C ARG A 68 -0.48 -16.71 -0.93
N GLU A 69 -0.92 -16.24 0.24
CA GLU A 69 -2.23 -15.65 0.48
C GLU A 69 -2.38 -14.22 -0.08
N ALA A 70 -1.30 -13.65 -0.66
CA ALA A 70 -1.32 -12.40 -1.42
C ALA A 70 -0.83 -12.63 -2.85
N PRO A 71 -1.54 -13.47 -3.65
CA PRO A 71 -1.04 -13.98 -4.92
C PRO A 71 -0.81 -12.89 -5.97
N LEU A 72 -1.61 -11.84 -6.01
CA LEU A 72 -1.45 -10.76 -6.98
C LEU A 72 -0.18 -9.95 -6.70
N HIS A 73 0.04 -9.54 -5.44
CA HIS A 73 1.24 -8.81 -5.03
C HIS A 73 2.48 -9.67 -5.15
N ARG A 74 2.42 -10.94 -4.73
CA ARG A 74 3.52 -11.90 -4.87
C ARG A 74 3.95 -12.06 -6.33
N LYS A 75 2.99 -12.33 -7.23
CA LYS A 75 3.25 -12.50 -8.66
C LYS A 75 3.86 -11.24 -9.27
N ASN A 76 3.28 -10.08 -8.97
CA ASN A 76 3.76 -8.79 -9.45
C ASN A 76 5.20 -8.53 -8.98
N PHE A 77 5.46 -8.70 -7.68
CA PHE A 77 6.78 -8.45 -7.10
C PHE A 77 7.85 -9.37 -7.71
N ILE A 78 7.56 -10.67 -7.84
CA ILE A 78 8.47 -11.65 -8.46
C ILE A 78 8.76 -11.28 -9.92
N ASN A 79 7.75 -10.90 -10.68
CA ASN A 79 7.94 -10.47 -12.07
C ASN A 79 8.89 -9.27 -12.16
N LEU A 80 8.73 -8.27 -11.31
CA LEU A 80 9.62 -7.11 -11.26
C LEU A 80 11.04 -7.51 -10.85
N VAL A 81 11.19 -8.38 -9.84
CA VAL A 81 12.49 -8.91 -9.39
C VAL A 81 13.22 -9.63 -10.52
N MET A 82 12.54 -10.52 -11.24
CA MET A 82 13.16 -11.30 -12.31
C MET A 82 13.59 -10.46 -13.51
N ASN A 83 12.98 -9.31 -13.71
CA ASN A 83 13.37 -8.34 -14.73
C ASN A 83 14.41 -7.33 -14.24
N GLY A 84 14.96 -7.50 -13.04
CA GLY A 84 15.95 -6.59 -12.46
C GLY A 84 15.42 -5.18 -12.21
N PHE A 85 14.09 -5.04 -12.11
CA PHE A 85 13.44 -3.74 -11.97
C PHE A 85 13.98 -2.93 -10.78
N TYR A 86 14.25 -3.62 -9.67
CA TYR A 86 14.71 -2.98 -8.43
C TYR A 86 16.22 -2.78 -8.34
N ASP A 87 16.99 -3.36 -9.27
CA ASP A 87 18.46 -3.30 -9.22
C ASP A 87 18.93 -1.85 -9.41
N GLY A 88 19.78 -1.40 -8.48
CA GLY A 88 20.31 -0.04 -8.42
C GLY A 88 19.36 1.02 -7.84
N GLN A 89 18.11 0.66 -7.48
CA GLN A 89 17.19 1.62 -6.88
C GLN A 89 17.58 1.96 -5.43
N LEU A 90 17.11 3.11 -4.97
CA LEU A 90 17.38 3.62 -3.64
C LEU A 90 16.21 3.39 -2.68
N PHE A 91 16.54 3.17 -1.40
CA PHE A 91 15.60 3.48 -0.33
C PHE A 91 15.45 5.00 -0.25
N TYR A 92 14.40 5.53 -0.87
CA TYR A 92 14.21 6.98 -0.98
C TYR A 92 13.59 7.58 0.29
N ARG A 93 13.03 6.74 1.19
CA ARG A 93 12.45 7.19 2.46
C ARG A 93 12.78 6.20 3.56
N VAL A 94 13.44 6.69 4.60
CA VAL A 94 13.69 5.96 5.84
C VAL A 94 13.15 6.76 7.01
N GLN A 95 12.44 6.09 7.88
CA GLN A 95 11.92 6.70 9.09
C GLN A 95 12.14 5.74 10.25
N LYS A 96 13.01 6.15 11.17
CA LYS A 96 13.29 5.40 12.37
C LYS A 96 12.00 5.05 13.11
N ASP A 97 11.93 3.82 13.60
CA ASP A 97 10.77 3.29 14.34
C ASP A 97 9.46 3.31 13.55
N LEU A 98 9.51 3.40 12.22
CA LEU A 98 8.36 3.39 11.35
C LEU A 98 8.55 2.41 10.17
N LEU A 99 9.32 2.82 9.13
CA LEU A 99 9.50 2.01 7.92
C LEU A 99 10.71 2.46 7.10
N ILE A 100 11.14 1.58 6.19
CA ILE A 100 12.02 1.91 5.06
C ILE A 100 11.26 1.64 3.77
N GLN A 101 11.35 2.54 2.78
CA GLN A 101 10.52 2.52 1.56
C GLN A 101 11.36 2.74 0.31
N THR A 102 11.01 2.00 -0.76
CA THR A 102 11.68 2.01 -2.06
C THR A 102 10.66 1.76 -3.18
N GLY A 103 11.13 1.55 -4.42
CA GLY A 103 10.31 1.19 -5.58
C GLY A 103 10.11 2.32 -6.60
N ASP A 104 10.68 3.50 -6.36
CA ASP A 104 10.76 4.55 -7.37
C ASP A 104 11.90 4.26 -8.34
N TYR A 105 11.56 3.84 -9.56
CA TYR A 105 12.55 3.44 -10.57
C TYR A 105 13.43 4.61 -11.02
N THR A 106 12.96 5.86 -10.90
CA THR A 106 13.73 7.04 -11.28
C THR A 106 14.90 7.30 -10.32
N SER A 107 14.88 6.67 -9.13
CA SER A 107 15.94 6.80 -8.14
C SER A 107 17.28 6.24 -8.61
N ARG A 108 17.29 5.27 -9.52
CA ARG A 108 18.49 4.68 -10.10
C ARG A 108 19.25 5.68 -10.97
N ASP A 109 18.51 6.39 -11.82
CA ASP A 109 19.09 7.26 -12.85
C ASP A 109 19.27 8.70 -12.33
N ASN A 110 18.46 9.12 -11.38
CA ASN A 110 18.53 10.44 -10.75
C ASN A 110 18.41 10.36 -9.22
N PRO A 111 19.48 9.96 -8.53
CA PRO A 111 19.48 9.80 -7.08
C PRO A 111 19.26 11.11 -6.32
N ASN A 112 19.46 12.25 -6.96
CA ASN A 112 19.28 13.58 -6.36
C ASN A 112 17.92 14.22 -6.67
N ASN A 113 17.02 13.51 -7.40
CA ASN A 113 15.68 14.01 -7.67
C ASN A 113 14.96 14.34 -6.34
N PRO A 114 14.53 15.60 -6.11
CA PRO A 114 13.83 15.99 -4.88
C PRO A 114 12.46 15.32 -4.71
N ASP A 115 11.88 14.85 -5.82
CA ASP A 115 10.54 14.29 -5.90
C ASP A 115 10.51 12.76 -5.89
N LEU A 116 11.60 12.09 -5.45
CA LEU A 116 11.58 10.63 -5.30
C LEU A 116 10.47 10.18 -4.37
N GLY A 117 9.77 9.13 -4.80
CA GLY A 117 8.62 8.56 -4.12
C GLY A 117 7.28 9.06 -4.66
N VAL A 118 7.28 9.95 -5.65
CA VAL A 118 6.08 10.46 -6.33
C VAL A 118 5.82 9.71 -7.65
N THR A 119 6.89 9.28 -8.33
CA THR A 119 6.78 8.58 -9.61
C THR A 119 6.48 7.10 -9.40
N ASP A 120 5.39 6.60 -9.96
CA ASP A 120 5.03 5.18 -9.95
C ASP A 120 5.01 4.63 -11.39
N VAL A 121 4.94 3.32 -11.50
CA VAL A 121 4.66 2.64 -12.78
C VAL A 121 3.21 2.90 -13.21
N GLU A 122 2.91 2.72 -14.50
CA GLU A 122 1.60 3.03 -15.08
C GLU A 122 0.47 2.08 -14.65
N PHE A 123 0.79 1.03 -13.91
CA PHE A 123 -0.18 0.02 -13.45
C PHE A 123 -0.27 -0.04 -11.93
N THR A 124 -1.38 -0.55 -11.44
CA THR A 124 -1.66 -0.76 -10.01
C THR A 124 -2.04 -2.21 -9.77
N VAL A 125 -1.87 -2.68 -8.54
CA VAL A 125 -2.29 -4.01 -8.09
C VAL A 125 -3.55 -3.87 -7.24
N PRO A 126 -4.64 -4.61 -7.52
CA PRO A 126 -5.80 -4.66 -6.64
C PRO A 126 -5.39 -5.00 -5.21
N ALA A 127 -5.98 -4.34 -4.22
CA ALA A 127 -5.62 -4.57 -2.83
C ALA A 127 -5.99 -6.00 -2.37
N GLU A 128 -5.12 -6.59 -1.56
CA GLU A 128 -5.31 -7.91 -0.92
C GLU A 128 -5.19 -7.77 0.59
N ILE A 129 -5.94 -6.83 1.16
CA ILE A 129 -5.90 -6.49 2.59
C ILE A 129 -6.63 -7.55 3.40
N ASP A 130 -5.92 -8.19 4.32
CA ASP A 130 -6.48 -9.16 5.28
C ASP A 130 -5.77 -9.02 6.63
N PRO A 131 -6.22 -8.11 7.49
CA PRO A 131 -5.57 -7.86 8.78
C PRO A 131 -5.73 -9.01 9.79
N LYS A 132 -6.59 -10.00 9.51
CA LYS A 132 -6.69 -11.22 10.35
C LYS A 132 -5.52 -12.15 10.11
N ALA A 133 -5.09 -12.30 8.87
CA ALA A 133 -3.99 -13.19 8.50
C ALA A 133 -2.66 -12.45 8.34
N ARG A 134 -2.67 -11.27 7.74
CA ARG A 134 -1.48 -10.49 7.36
C ARG A 134 -1.59 -9.06 7.86
N TYR A 135 -0.70 -8.68 8.75
CA TYR A 135 -0.75 -7.41 9.45
C TYR A 135 0.65 -6.76 9.55
N HIS A 136 0.71 -5.46 9.80
CA HIS A 136 1.94 -4.67 9.78
C HIS A 136 2.80 -4.87 11.03
N LYS A 137 3.12 -6.12 11.38
CA LYS A 137 4.13 -6.41 12.41
C LYS A 137 5.51 -5.92 11.97
N ARG A 138 6.43 -5.74 12.91
CA ARG A 138 7.84 -5.45 12.61
C ARG A 138 8.39 -6.52 11.66
N GLY A 139 9.06 -6.08 10.58
CA GLY A 139 9.55 -6.94 9.51
C GLY A 139 8.53 -7.25 8.40
N ALA A 140 7.27 -6.80 8.52
CA ALA A 140 6.30 -6.99 7.44
C ALA A 140 6.72 -6.23 6.18
N LEU A 141 6.58 -6.91 5.01
CA LEU A 141 6.71 -6.34 3.67
C LEU A 141 5.33 -5.95 3.17
N ALA A 142 5.13 -4.68 2.83
CA ALA A 142 3.85 -4.18 2.40
C ALA A 142 3.96 -3.27 1.16
N ALA A 143 2.93 -3.29 0.33
CA ALA A 143 2.82 -2.44 -0.83
C ALA A 143 2.39 -1.02 -0.43
N ALA A 144 3.05 -0.01 -0.98
CA ALA A 144 2.58 1.36 -0.84
C ALA A 144 1.31 1.59 -1.69
N SER A 145 0.57 2.64 -1.39
CA SER A 145 -0.63 3.00 -2.14
C SER A 145 -0.81 4.51 -2.16
N PHE A 146 -1.16 5.02 -3.32
CA PHE A 146 -1.68 6.38 -3.50
C PHE A 146 -3.22 6.39 -3.46
N TYR A 147 -3.88 5.23 -3.40
CA TYR A 147 -5.31 5.01 -3.57
C TYR A 147 -5.95 4.32 -2.35
N ARG A 148 -5.59 4.69 -1.21
CA ARG A 148 -6.16 4.32 0.09
C ARG A 148 -7.12 3.10 0.11
N GLY A 149 -6.58 1.89 0.22
CA GLY A 149 -7.37 0.66 0.42
C GLY A 149 -7.95 -0.01 -0.83
N GLU A 150 -7.99 0.66 -1.98
CA GLU A 150 -8.55 0.08 -3.21
C GLU A 150 -7.50 -0.62 -4.07
N LYS A 151 -6.35 0.02 -4.21
CA LYS A 151 -5.25 -0.41 -5.07
C LYS A 151 -3.92 -0.12 -4.42
N SER A 152 -2.95 -0.95 -4.70
CA SER A 152 -1.55 -0.71 -4.35
C SER A 152 -0.78 -0.15 -5.54
N SER A 153 0.31 0.56 -5.27
CA SER A 153 1.33 0.85 -6.27
C SER A 153 1.79 -0.44 -6.94
N GLY A 154 2.10 -0.36 -8.24
CA GLY A 154 2.67 -1.48 -8.97
C GLY A 154 4.11 -1.79 -8.56
N ALA A 155 4.85 -0.83 -7.99
CA ALA A 155 6.28 -0.98 -7.72
C ALA A 155 6.72 -0.59 -6.32
N HIS A 156 6.08 0.39 -5.68
CA HIS A 156 6.51 0.89 -4.39
C HIS A 156 6.15 -0.06 -3.25
N PHE A 157 7.13 -0.37 -2.41
CA PHE A 157 6.95 -1.18 -1.21
C PHE A 157 7.74 -0.63 -0.02
N TYR A 158 7.39 -1.09 1.17
CA TYR A 158 8.10 -0.76 2.39
C TYR A 158 8.25 -1.96 3.31
N ILE A 159 9.25 -1.89 4.18
CA ILE A 159 9.46 -2.84 5.28
C ILE A 159 9.23 -2.11 6.59
N VAL A 160 8.42 -2.71 7.44
CA VAL A 160 8.02 -2.15 8.74
C VAL A 160 9.15 -2.25 9.77
N THR A 161 9.52 -1.12 10.39
CA THR A 161 10.44 -1.05 11.54
C THR A 161 9.75 -0.51 12.80
N GLY A 162 8.41 -0.49 12.80
CA GLY A 162 7.59 0.08 13.85
C GLY A 162 7.92 -0.44 15.24
N LYS A 163 7.87 0.45 16.22
CA LYS A 163 8.09 0.12 17.63
C LYS A 163 6.90 -0.60 18.28
N LYS A 164 7.08 -1.04 19.53
CA LYS A 164 6.02 -1.68 20.33
C LYS A 164 4.81 -0.79 20.48
N ALA A 165 3.63 -1.34 20.18
CA ALA A 165 2.36 -0.62 20.25
C ALA A 165 1.73 -0.72 21.65
N LYS A 166 0.96 0.31 22.02
CA LYS A 166 0.17 0.34 23.25
C LYS A 166 -1.26 -0.14 22.99
N ASP A 167 -1.97 -0.56 24.04
CA ASP A 167 -3.34 -1.06 23.93
C ASP A 167 -4.31 -0.03 23.32
N ASN A 168 -4.14 1.26 23.62
CA ASN A 168 -4.95 2.31 23.02
C ASN A 168 -4.70 2.49 21.51
N GLU A 169 -3.47 2.25 21.03
CA GLU A 169 -3.12 2.29 19.60
C GLU A 169 -3.76 1.11 18.87
N LEU A 170 -3.75 -0.08 19.47
CA LEU A 170 -4.42 -1.26 18.93
C LEU A 170 -5.95 -1.06 18.86
N LYS A 171 -6.58 -0.55 19.92
CA LYS A 171 -8.02 -0.22 19.91
C LYS A 171 -8.38 0.81 18.83
N LEU A 172 -7.55 1.84 18.66
CA LEU A 172 -7.78 2.84 17.62
C LEU A 172 -7.62 2.23 16.20
N SER A 173 -6.69 1.30 16.03
CA SER A 173 -6.49 0.59 14.77
C SER A 173 -7.63 -0.36 14.46
N GLU A 174 -8.14 -1.11 15.44
CA GLU A 174 -9.36 -1.92 15.31
C GLU A 174 -10.54 -1.06 14.84
N LYS A 175 -10.72 0.11 15.46
CA LYS A 175 -11.78 1.03 15.06
C LYS A 175 -11.62 1.45 13.59
N LYS A 176 -10.40 1.78 13.15
CA LYS A 176 -10.13 2.15 11.75
C LYS A 176 -10.43 1.02 10.77
N VAL A 177 -10.02 -0.21 11.09
CA VAL A 177 -10.34 -1.39 10.25
C VAL A 177 -11.86 -1.54 10.14
N ASN A 178 -12.59 -1.39 11.25
CA ASN A 178 -14.04 -1.51 11.25
C ASN A 178 -14.74 -0.36 10.52
N ASP A 179 -14.22 0.85 10.63
CA ASP A 179 -14.72 1.99 9.86
C ASP A 179 -14.54 1.75 8.34
N GLU A 180 -13.42 1.14 7.91
CA GLU A 180 -13.20 0.78 6.49
C GLU A 180 -14.08 -0.40 6.04
N LEU A 181 -14.34 -1.39 6.88
CA LEU A 181 -15.30 -2.46 6.57
C LEU A 181 -16.69 -1.88 6.28
N VAL A 182 -17.14 -0.93 7.11
CA VAL A 182 -18.42 -0.22 6.88
C VAL A 182 -18.35 0.61 5.60
N ASN A 183 -17.25 1.32 5.35
CA ASN A 183 -17.07 2.12 4.15
C ASN A 183 -17.10 1.26 2.87
N ASN A 184 -16.39 0.14 2.85
CA ASN A 184 -16.38 -0.79 1.72
C ASN A 184 -17.80 -1.35 1.47
N LYS A 185 -18.53 -1.69 2.53
CA LYS A 185 -19.92 -2.15 2.43
C LYS A 185 -20.86 -1.05 1.91
N PHE A 186 -20.65 0.20 2.33
CA PHE A 186 -21.36 1.35 1.78
C PHE A 186 -21.08 1.53 0.28
N LEU A 187 -19.82 1.42 -0.16
CA LEU A 187 -19.44 1.52 -1.58
C LEU A 187 -20.09 0.41 -2.43
N GLU A 188 -20.21 -0.79 -1.88
CA GLU A 188 -20.93 -1.90 -2.51
C GLU A 188 -22.44 -1.58 -2.64
N LEU A 189 -23.08 -1.24 -1.51
CA LEU A 189 -24.53 -1.03 -1.44
C LEU A 189 -25.00 0.23 -2.19
N GLN A 190 -24.15 1.24 -2.38
CA GLN A 190 -24.50 2.42 -3.17
C GLN A 190 -24.54 2.16 -4.68
N THR A 191 -23.94 1.06 -5.17
CA THR A 191 -23.77 0.80 -6.61
C THR A 191 -25.07 0.90 -7.39
N PRO A 192 -26.22 0.31 -6.99
CA PRO A 192 -27.49 0.44 -7.71
C PRO A 192 -28.06 1.86 -7.66
N TYR A 193 -27.62 2.69 -6.72
CA TYR A 193 -28.13 4.05 -6.50
C TYR A 193 -27.25 5.15 -7.12
N ARG A 194 -26.12 4.80 -7.76
CA ARG A 194 -25.13 5.78 -8.27
C ARG A 194 -25.76 6.85 -9.19
N GLN A 195 -26.61 6.44 -10.12
CA GLN A 195 -27.28 7.40 -11.04
C GLN A 195 -28.25 8.31 -10.29
N GLN A 196 -29.03 7.76 -9.35
CA GLN A 196 -29.97 8.55 -8.55
C GLN A 196 -29.18 9.54 -7.66
N MET A 197 -28.14 9.11 -7.01
CA MET A 197 -27.29 9.98 -6.19
C MET A 197 -26.65 11.10 -7.01
N TYR A 198 -26.17 10.79 -8.23
CA TYR A 198 -25.62 11.79 -9.13
C TYR A 198 -26.67 12.86 -9.53
N ARG A 199 -27.90 12.44 -9.92
CA ARG A 199 -28.99 13.37 -10.25
C ARG A 199 -29.38 14.25 -9.07
N LEU A 200 -29.52 13.65 -7.88
CA LEU A 200 -29.86 14.38 -6.66
C LEU A 200 -28.76 15.34 -6.24
N LYS A 201 -27.48 14.97 -6.40
CA LYS A 201 -26.34 15.83 -6.10
C LYS A 201 -26.37 17.08 -6.99
N ASN A 202 -26.52 16.91 -8.31
CA ASN A 202 -26.50 18.04 -9.25
C ASN A 202 -27.72 18.94 -9.08
N ALA A 203 -28.92 18.37 -8.87
CA ALA A 203 -30.11 19.14 -8.59
C ALA A 203 -30.05 19.87 -7.22
N GLY A 204 -29.43 19.25 -6.22
CA GLY A 204 -29.32 19.76 -4.86
C GLY A 204 -28.39 20.96 -4.70
N GLU A 205 -27.65 21.37 -5.73
CA GLU A 205 -26.86 22.62 -5.70
C GLU A 205 -27.78 23.86 -5.60
N HIS A 206 -29.00 23.78 -6.16
CA HIS A 206 -29.98 24.87 -6.19
C HIS A 206 -31.32 24.50 -5.57
N ASP A 207 -31.51 23.25 -5.11
CA ASP A 207 -32.76 22.74 -4.55
C ASP A 207 -32.52 22.05 -3.19
N ILE A 208 -32.97 22.68 -2.13
CA ILE A 208 -32.83 22.20 -0.75
C ILE A 208 -33.56 20.87 -0.55
N ALA A 209 -34.71 20.65 -1.18
CA ALA A 209 -35.47 19.40 -1.05
C ALA A 209 -34.70 18.22 -1.69
N LYS A 210 -34.05 18.43 -2.84
CA LYS A 210 -33.20 17.41 -3.47
C LYS A 210 -31.96 17.11 -2.67
N LYS A 211 -31.34 18.11 -2.03
CA LYS A 211 -30.23 17.93 -1.08
C LYS A 211 -30.64 17.10 0.13
N GLN A 212 -31.84 17.33 0.66
CA GLN A 212 -32.39 16.54 1.76
C GLN A 212 -32.70 15.09 1.35
N GLU A 213 -33.25 14.89 0.13
CA GLU A 213 -33.51 13.58 -0.43
C GLU A 213 -32.20 12.77 -0.59
N LEU A 214 -31.15 13.37 -1.12
CA LEU A 214 -29.81 12.76 -1.18
C LEU A 214 -29.30 12.39 0.22
N GLY A 215 -29.46 13.28 1.20
CA GLY A 215 -29.04 13.02 2.58
C GLY A 215 -29.78 11.82 3.19
N LYS A 216 -31.08 11.69 2.96
CA LYS A 216 -31.86 10.52 3.41
C LYS A 216 -31.41 9.23 2.74
N LEU A 217 -31.17 9.24 1.42
CA LEU A 217 -30.71 8.08 0.68
C LEU A 217 -29.33 7.62 1.16
N VAL A 218 -28.36 8.54 1.28
CA VAL A 218 -27.02 8.25 1.82
C VAL A 218 -27.09 7.73 3.25
N GLY A 219 -27.92 8.35 4.10
CA GLY A 219 -28.14 7.91 5.48
C GLY A 219 -28.69 6.50 5.58
N LYS A 220 -29.65 6.13 4.72
CA LYS A 220 -30.19 4.78 4.64
C LYS A 220 -29.11 3.77 4.25
N ILE A 221 -28.40 4.01 3.14
CA ILE A 221 -27.33 3.11 2.66
C ILE A 221 -26.24 2.93 3.74
N MET A 222 -25.90 4.00 4.45
CA MET A 222 -24.91 3.92 5.55
C MET A 222 -25.45 3.11 6.75
N ALA A 223 -26.72 3.21 7.07
CA ALA A 223 -27.33 2.40 8.12
C ALA A 223 -27.34 0.91 7.74
N ASP A 224 -27.69 0.60 6.51
CA ASP A 224 -27.67 -0.75 5.95
C ASP A 224 -26.25 -1.33 5.94
N ALA A 225 -25.24 -0.53 5.57
CA ALA A 225 -23.83 -0.92 5.61
C ALA A 225 -23.36 -1.27 7.04
N ARG A 226 -23.71 -0.44 8.02
CA ARG A 226 -23.41 -0.72 9.43
C ARG A 226 -24.10 -1.97 9.95
N ALA A 227 -25.36 -2.18 9.58
CA ALA A 227 -26.11 -3.37 9.94
C ALA A 227 -25.48 -4.64 9.36
N ALA A 228 -24.99 -4.58 8.12
CA ALA A 228 -24.33 -5.71 7.46
C ALA A 228 -22.96 -6.08 8.08
N VAL A 229 -22.25 -5.13 8.68
CA VAL A 229 -20.95 -5.37 9.35
C VAL A 229 -21.14 -5.78 10.81
N LYS A 230 -22.27 -5.47 11.41
CA LYS A 230 -22.56 -5.80 12.82
C LYS A 230 -22.43 -7.30 13.08
N GLY A 231 -21.64 -7.68 14.09
CA GLY A 231 -21.32 -9.06 14.45
C GLY A 231 -20.17 -9.69 13.64
N HIS A 232 -19.61 -8.94 12.68
CA HIS A 232 -18.45 -9.34 11.88
C HIS A 232 -17.26 -8.38 12.05
N GLU A 233 -17.27 -7.61 13.13
CA GLU A 233 -16.25 -6.62 13.43
C GLU A 233 -14.88 -7.29 13.58
N PHE A 234 -13.87 -6.57 13.13
CA PHE A 234 -12.48 -6.95 13.33
C PHE A 234 -12.03 -6.67 14.77
N SER A 235 -11.31 -7.60 15.35
CA SER A 235 -10.49 -7.38 16.53
C SER A 235 -9.19 -8.19 16.42
N TYR A 236 -8.10 -7.64 16.94
CA TYR A 236 -6.84 -8.37 17.01
C TYR A 236 -6.97 -9.57 17.94
N SER A 237 -6.50 -10.73 17.49
CA SER A 237 -6.33 -11.90 18.32
C SER A 237 -5.33 -11.64 19.46
N ALA A 238 -5.37 -12.46 20.51
CA ALA A 238 -4.39 -12.37 21.58
C ALA A 238 -2.94 -12.52 21.08
N ALA A 239 -2.72 -13.38 20.08
CA ALA A 239 -1.43 -13.58 19.44
C ALA A 239 -0.95 -12.30 18.71
N GLN A 240 -1.81 -11.67 17.92
CA GLN A 240 -1.47 -10.42 17.22
C GLN A 240 -1.18 -9.28 18.19
N ARG A 241 -1.99 -9.15 19.25
CA ARG A 241 -1.74 -8.16 20.32
C ARG A 241 -0.38 -8.39 20.98
N ASN A 242 -0.04 -9.65 21.27
CA ASN A 242 1.25 -10.01 21.85
C ASN A 242 2.40 -9.62 20.93
N VAL A 243 2.29 -9.89 19.62
CA VAL A 243 3.29 -9.49 18.62
C VAL A 243 3.46 -7.98 18.58
N TYR A 244 2.39 -7.21 18.46
CA TYR A 244 2.47 -5.75 18.42
C TYR A 244 3.05 -5.14 19.70
N LYS A 245 2.71 -5.70 20.87
CA LYS A 245 3.17 -5.19 22.18
C LYS A 245 4.61 -5.57 22.50
N ASN A 246 5.12 -6.70 22.02
CA ASN A 246 6.43 -7.21 22.39
C ASN A 246 7.48 -7.11 21.26
N ILE A 247 7.06 -7.24 20.00
CA ILE A 247 7.93 -7.16 18.82
C ILE A 247 7.82 -5.77 18.17
N GLY A 248 6.60 -5.26 18.01
CA GLY A 248 6.31 -3.96 17.39
C GLY A 248 5.61 -4.06 16.05
N GLY A 249 5.38 -2.92 15.44
CA GLY A 249 4.72 -2.78 14.15
C GLY A 249 3.95 -1.48 13.98
N LEU A 250 3.11 -1.44 12.95
CA LEU A 250 2.33 -0.26 12.57
C LEU A 250 0.84 -0.62 12.43
N PRO A 251 0.14 -0.94 13.52
CA PRO A 251 -1.24 -1.42 13.46
C PRO A 251 -2.19 -0.43 12.76
N HIS A 252 -1.89 0.86 12.75
CA HIS A 252 -2.71 1.87 12.09
C HIS A 252 -2.71 1.79 10.55
N LEU A 253 -1.84 0.95 9.96
CA LEU A 253 -1.79 0.71 8.51
C LEU A 253 -2.61 -0.51 8.08
N ASP A 254 -3.07 -1.36 9.01
CA ASP A 254 -3.74 -2.63 8.71
C ASP A 254 -5.06 -2.48 7.95
N ALA A 255 -5.69 -1.30 8.03
CA ALA A 255 -6.92 -1.00 7.30
C ALA A 255 -6.69 -0.62 5.81
N TYR A 256 -5.45 -0.26 5.41
CA TYR A 256 -5.24 0.52 4.19
C TYR A 256 -4.22 -0.07 3.21
N TYR A 257 -3.35 -0.99 3.66
CA TYR A 257 -2.24 -1.46 2.85
C TYR A 257 -2.12 -2.98 2.86
N THR A 258 -1.76 -3.53 1.71
CA THR A 258 -1.56 -4.98 1.58
C THR A 258 -0.20 -5.38 2.11
N VAL A 259 -0.19 -6.22 3.14
CA VAL A 259 1.00 -6.96 3.57
C VAL A 259 1.09 -8.24 2.73
N PHE A 260 2.21 -8.43 2.02
CA PHE A 260 2.39 -9.56 1.10
C PHE A 260 3.65 -10.38 1.37
N GLY A 261 4.37 -10.07 2.46
CA GLY A 261 5.55 -10.83 2.87
C GLY A 261 6.09 -10.38 4.23
N GLU A 262 7.20 -10.96 4.60
CA GLU A 262 7.93 -10.64 5.83
C GLU A 262 9.43 -10.90 5.69
N VAL A 263 10.24 -10.14 6.42
CA VAL A 263 11.66 -10.39 6.61
C VAL A 263 11.83 -11.60 7.52
N VAL A 264 12.57 -12.60 7.05
CA VAL A 264 12.89 -13.82 7.82
C VAL A 264 14.34 -13.84 8.29
N GLU A 265 15.25 -13.16 7.57
CA GLU A 265 16.65 -12.97 7.96
C GLU A 265 17.10 -11.56 7.55
N GLY A 266 18.03 -10.95 8.29
CA GLY A 266 18.57 -9.61 8.01
C GLY A 266 17.70 -8.47 8.55
N MET A 267 16.94 -8.70 9.63
CA MET A 267 16.19 -7.61 10.28
C MET A 267 17.10 -6.56 10.91
N ASP A 268 18.29 -6.92 11.32
CA ASP A 268 19.38 -6.02 11.75
C ASP A 268 19.84 -5.08 10.62
N VAL A 269 19.91 -5.59 9.38
CA VAL A 269 20.19 -4.76 8.19
C VAL A 269 19.06 -3.76 7.95
N VAL A 270 17.81 -4.21 8.04
CA VAL A 270 16.63 -3.32 7.93
C VAL A 270 16.67 -2.23 8.98
N GLU A 271 17.04 -2.57 10.21
CA GLU A 271 17.17 -1.61 11.29
C GLU A 271 18.32 -0.62 11.03
N ALA A 272 19.47 -1.10 10.59
CA ALA A 272 20.60 -0.25 10.22
C ALA A 272 20.19 0.76 9.12
N ILE A 273 19.47 0.31 8.08
CA ILE A 273 18.93 1.18 7.03
C ILE A 273 17.96 2.22 7.63
N SER A 274 17.11 1.82 8.55
CA SER A 274 16.10 2.73 9.15
C SER A 274 16.72 3.85 10.00
N GLN A 275 17.97 3.66 10.43
CA GLN A 275 18.70 4.57 11.34
C GLN A 275 19.76 5.42 10.64
N VAL A 276 19.91 5.32 9.31
CA VAL A 276 20.86 6.19 8.59
C VAL A 276 20.46 7.65 8.72
N ASP A 277 21.46 8.53 8.66
CA ASP A 277 21.21 9.98 8.68
C ASP A 277 20.33 10.37 7.46
N ALA A 278 19.24 11.05 7.74
CA ALA A 278 18.22 11.40 6.76
C ALA A 278 17.75 12.85 6.93
N THR A 279 17.15 13.38 5.88
CA THR A 279 16.48 14.69 5.92
C THR A 279 15.20 14.62 6.76
N SER A 280 14.59 15.76 7.06
CA SER A 280 13.30 15.84 7.74
C SER A 280 12.16 15.13 6.98
N LYS A 281 12.31 14.93 5.67
CA LYS A 281 11.37 14.17 4.82
C LYS A 281 11.69 12.66 4.79
N GLY A 282 12.74 12.21 5.49
CA GLY A 282 13.17 10.81 5.53
C GLY A 282 14.08 10.39 4.39
N ARG A 283 14.60 11.31 3.56
CA ARG A 283 15.56 10.97 2.51
C ARG A 283 16.94 10.68 3.13
N PRO A 284 17.54 9.48 2.93
CA PRO A 284 18.91 9.22 3.35
C PRO A 284 19.88 10.26 2.77
N ARG A 285 20.76 10.82 3.60
CA ARG A 285 21.81 11.76 3.14
C ARG A 285 22.92 11.06 2.36
N LYS A 286 23.19 9.80 2.68
CA LYS A 286 24.02 8.90 1.88
C LYS A 286 23.10 7.87 1.24
N PRO A 287 23.17 7.66 -0.07
CA PRO A 287 22.32 6.69 -0.76
C PRO A 287 22.43 5.30 -0.15
N VAL A 288 21.30 4.67 0.11
CA VAL A 288 21.18 3.24 0.44
C VAL A 288 20.60 2.54 -0.77
N VAL A 289 21.39 1.67 -1.38
CA VAL A 289 21.13 1.07 -2.70
C VAL A 289 20.67 -0.38 -2.55
N ILE A 290 19.68 -0.77 -3.33
CA ILE A 290 19.37 -2.18 -3.61
C ILE A 290 20.33 -2.61 -4.73
N ASN A 291 21.34 -3.43 -4.40
CA ASN A 291 22.26 -3.93 -5.41
C ASN A 291 21.56 -4.89 -6.36
N LYS A 292 20.79 -5.84 -5.80
CA LYS A 292 20.02 -6.84 -6.54
C LYS A 292 18.98 -7.51 -5.67
N ILE A 293 17.87 -7.93 -6.26
CA ILE A 293 16.93 -8.88 -5.63
C ILE A 293 16.92 -10.16 -6.46
N THR A 294 17.02 -11.31 -5.81
CA THR A 294 17.05 -12.64 -6.46
C THR A 294 15.96 -13.52 -5.87
N VAL A 295 15.19 -14.19 -6.73
CA VAL A 295 14.25 -15.24 -6.27
C VAL A 295 15.09 -16.46 -5.86
N LEU A 296 14.79 -17.00 -4.66
CA LEU A 296 15.44 -18.20 -4.16
C LEU A 296 14.65 -19.44 -4.58
N ASP A 297 15.34 -20.46 -5.04
CA ASP A 297 14.72 -21.75 -5.31
C ASP A 297 14.20 -22.38 -4.01
N GLY A 298 13.02 -22.99 -4.05
CA GLY A 298 12.28 -23.46 -2.87
C GLY A 298 12.99 -24.53 -2.00
N ASN A 299 14.24 -24.88 -2.32
CA ASN A 299 15.10 -25.82 -1.57
C ASN A 299 16.30 -25.12 -0.90
N ALA A 300 16.40 -23.80 -0.94
CA ALA A 300 17.44 -23.07 -0.22
C ALA A 300 16.99 -22.87 1.25
N GLN A 301 17.23 -23.87 2.09
CA GLN A 301 17.18 -23.80 3.55
C GLN A 301 18.35 -23.01 4.09
#